data_eef54e6193b26c2d1f810ac54776edf5
#
_entry.id   eef54e6193b26c2d1f810ac54776edf5
#
_cell.length_a   1.000
_cell.length_b   1.000
_cell.length_c   1.000
_cell.angle_alpha   90.00
_cell.angle_beta   90.00
_cell.angle_gamma   90.00
#
_symmetry.space_group_name_H-M   'P 1'
#
loop_
_entity.id
_entity.type
_entity.pdbx_description
1 polymer ?
#
loop_
_entity_poly.entity_id
_entity_poly.type
_entity_poly.pdbx_seq_one_letter_code
_entity_poly.pdbx_strand_id
1 'polypeptide(L)'
;MPGVARNGVDIAGGVAIEGSGNVNANGSGVVRLGDKVISHGVAPHSVNPPMIESSSTVKANGIGVCRSGDKANCLHPISGSSNVNAG
;
A
#
# COMPACT_ATOMS: atom_id res chain seq x y z
N MET A 1 3.62 0.11 16.10
CA MET A 1 4.02 -0.13 14.71
C MET A 1 2.77 -0.10 13.83
N PRO A 2 2.79 0.61 12.69
CA PRO A 2 1.60 0.67 11.83
C PRO A 2 1.33 -0.66 11.12
N GLY A 3 0.06 -0.91 10.82
CA GLY A 3 -0.36 -2.11 10.11
C GLY A 3 0.11 -2.13 8.66
N VAL A 4 0.45 -3.31 8.15
CA VAL A 4 0.88 -3.51 6.77
C VAL A 4 -0.31 -3.36 5.81
N ALA A 5 -0.13 -2.60 4.73
CA ALA A 5 -1.14 -2.44 3.69
C ALA A 5 -1.23 -3.68 2.80
N ARG A 6 -2.43 -4.01 2.33
CA ARG A 6 -2.72 -5.25 1.62
C ARG A 6 -3.41 -4.98 0.28
N ASN A 7 -2.97 -5.69 -0.75
CA ASN A 7 -3.57 -5.63 -2.07
C ASN A 7 -5.01 -6.17 -2.04
N GLY A 8 -5.93 -5.44 -2.67
CA GLY A 8 -7.33 -5.82 -2.76
C GLY A 8 -8.15 -5.58 -1.50
N VAL A 9 -7.52 -5.10 -0.42
CA VAL A 9 -8.17 -4.91 0.88
C VAL A 9 -8.05 -3.47 1.35
N ASP A 10 -6.83 -2.91 1.37
CA ASP A 10 -6.59 -1.59 1.94
C ASP A 10 -6.75 -0.50 0.88
N ILE A 11 -7.09 0.70 1.34
CA ILE A 11 -7.59 1.79 0.52
C ILE A 11 -6.77 3.06 0.79
N ALA A 12 -6.35 3.72 -0.29
CA ALA A 12 -5.77 5.06 -0.25
C ALA A 12 -6.57 5.95 -1.21
N GLY A 13 -7.85 6.21 -0.86
CA GLY A 13 -8.82 6.82 -1.76
C GLY A 13 -9.44 5.82 -2.72
N GLY A 14 -8.65 4.93 -3.29
CA GLY A 14 -9.08 3.77 -4.06
C GLY A 14 -8.41 2.51 -3.52
N VAL A 15 -8.96 1.33 -3.82
CA VAL A 15 -8.41 0.06 -3.33
C VAL A 15 -7.05 -0.21 -3.98
N ALA A 16 -6.10 -0.75 -3.21
CA ALA A 16 -4.81 -1.17 -3.75
C ALA A 16 -5.00 -2.30 -4.76
N ILE A 17 -4.40 -2.16 -5.94
CA ILE A 17 -4.55 -3.12 -7.05
C ILE A 17 -3.25 -3.86 -7.37
N GLU A 18 -2.15 -3.55 -6.70
CA GLU A 18 -0.87 -4.23 -6.87
C GLU A 18 -0.27 -4.55 -5.51
N GLY A 19 0.48 -5.63 -5.46
CA GLY A 19 1.16 -6.07 -4.25
C GLY A 19 2.10 -7.22 -4.55
N SER A 20 2.80 -7.71 -3.51
CA SER A 20 3.68 -8.86 -3.66
C SER A 20 2.91 -10.10 -4.09
N GLY A 21 3.51 -10.89 -4.98
CA GLY A 21 2.95 -12.16 -5.39
C GLY A 21 3.21 -13.30 -4.41
N ASN A 22 4.13 -13.13 -3.47
CA ASN A 22 4.56 -14.20 -2.57
C ASN A 22 4.79 -13.78 -1.12
N VAL A 23 4.64 -12.50 -0.77
CA VAL A 23 4.70 -12.04 0.62
C VAL A 23 3.33 -11.49 0.98
N ASN A 24 2.66 -12.15 1.92
CA ASN A 24 1.26 -11.87 2.24
C ASN A 24 1.09 -11.41 3.68
N ALA A 25 0.02 -10.65 3.91
CA ALA A 25 -0.50 -10.30 5.22
C ALA A 25 -1.98 -10.64 5.24
N ASN A 26 -2.41 -11.49 6.17
CA ASN A 26 -3.80 -11.95 6.28
C ASN A 26 -4.32 -12.57 4.96
N GLY A 27 -3.43 -13.26 4.22
CA GLY A 27 -3.81 -13.94 2.97
C GLY A 27 -3.81 -13.04 1.73
N SER A 28 -3.44 -11.78 1.85
CA SER A 28 -3.38 -10.84 0.71
C SER A 28 -1.97 -10.30 0.53
N GLY A 29 -1.54 -10.13 -0.71
CA GLY A 29 -0.20 -9.62 -1.00
C GLY A 29 0.05 -8.25 -0.37
N VAL A 30 1.21 -8.07 0.25
CA VAL A 30 1.54 -6.78 0.86
C VAL A 30 1.78 -5.73 -0.21
N VAL A 31 1.29 -4.52 0.02
CA VAL A 31 1.53 -3.37 -0.86
C VAL A 31 2.94 -2.84 -0.63
N ARG A 32 3.64 -2.51 -1.71
CA ARG A 32 5.03 -2.06 -1.68
C ARG A 32 5.15 -0.68 -2.30
N LEU A 33 6.26 0.01 -2.02
CA LEU A 33 6.55 1.29 -2.66
C LEU A 33 6.45 1.17 -4.19
N GLY A 34 5.71 2.07 -4.82
CA GLY A 34 5.46 2.04 -6.27
C GLY A 34 4.26 1.23 -6.69
N ASP A 35 3.69 0.39 -5.82
CA ASP A 35 2.46 -0.33 -6.12
C ASP A 35 1.30 0.65 -6.17
N LYS A 36 0.34 0.38 -7.07
CA LYS A 36 -0.70 1.34 -7.41
C LYS A 36 -2.01 1.06 -6.69
N VAL A 37 -2.77 2.12 -6.46
CA VAL A 37 -4.19 2.02 -6.08
C VAL A 37 -5.04 2.38 -7.30
N ILE A 38 -6.29 1.90 -7.31
CA ILE A 38 -7.19 2.14 -8.44
C ILE A 38 -7.50 3.65 -8.56
N SER A 39 -7.68 4.12 -9.78
CA SER A 39 -8.09 5.51 -10.03
C SER A 39 -9.40 5.82 -9.32
N HIS A 40 -9.53 7.03 -8.75
CA HIS A 40 -10.66 7.38 -7.89
C HIS A 40 -10.96 8.88 -7.94
N GLY A 41 -11.07 9.45 -9.12
CA GLY A 41 -11.44 10.86 -9.25
C GLY A 41 -10.65 11.57 -10.34
N VAL A 42 -10.44 12.87 -10.16
CA VAL A 42 -9.66 13.69 -11.09
C VAL A 42 -8.17 13.65 -10.73
N ALA A 43 -7.30 14.08 -11.62
CA ALA A 43 -5.86 14.08 -11.40
C ALA A 43 -5.50 14.74 -10.07
N PRO A 44 -4.54 14.18 -9.29
CA PRO A 44 -3.72 13.02 -9.58
C PRO A 44 -4.39 11.68 -9.29
N HIS A 45 -5.67 11.65 -8.93
CA HIS A 45 -6.42 10.46 -8.55
C HIS A 45 -6.89 9.64 -9.75
N SER A 46 -6.84 10.17 -10.96
CA SER A 46 -7.39 9.54 -12.15
C SER A 46 -6.44 8.57 -12.85
N VAL A 47 -5.19 8.45 -12.40
CA VAL A 47 -4.13 7.72 -13.10
C VAL A 47 -3.55 6.57 -12.28
N ASN A 48 -4.35 5.84 -11.52
CA ASN A 48 -3.88 4.75 -10.67
C ASN A 48 -2.63 5.18 -9.87
N PRO A 49 -2.79 6.06 -8.88
CA PRO A 49 -1.65 6.65 -8.18
C PRO A 49 -0.77 5.59 -7.50
N PRO A 50 0.56 5.64 -7.68
CA PRO A 50 1.47 4.73 -6.99
C PRO A 50 1.71 5.18 -5.56
N MET A 51 2.07 4.21 -4.69
CA MET A 51 2.50 4.52 -3.33
C MET A 51 3.86 5.20 -3.35
N ILE A 52 4.01 6.28 -2.57
CA ILE A 52 5.24 7.07 -2.50
C ILE A 52 5.92 7.01 -1.15
N GLU A 53 5.31 6.36 -0.16
CA GLU A 53 5.89 6.19 1.19
C GLU A 53 5.85 4.72 1.57
N SER A 54 6.86 4.29 2.32
CA SER A 54 6.96 2.90 2.79
C SER A 54 7.92 2.80 3.97
N SER A 55 8.01 1.60 4.55
CA SER A 55 9.02 1.29 5.56
C SER A 55 10.42 1.37 4.94
N SER A 56 11.36 1.93 5.69
CA SER A 56 12.78 1.92 5.31
C SER A 56 13.51 0.65 5.81
N THR A 57 12.86 -0.14 6.66
CA THR A 57 13.48 -1.29 7.31
C THR A 57 12.82 -2.62 6.97
N VAL A 58 11.53 -2.64 6.66
CA VAL A 58 10.77 -3.85 6.33
C VAL A 58 10.48 -3.86 4.84
N LYS A 59 10.93 -4.92 4.15
CA LYS A 59 10.83 -5.01 2.69
C LYS A 59 10.21 -6.34 2.28
N ALA A 60 9.52 -6.32 1.14
CA ALA A 60 9.03 -7.49 0.44
C ALA A 60 9.62 -7.46 -0.97
N ASN A 61 10.28 -8.54 -1.37
CA ASN A 61 10.94 -8.63 -2.68
C ASN A 61 11.96 -7.49 -2.91
N GLY A 62 12.63 -7.05 -1.84
CA GLY A 62 13.62 -5.97 -1.89
C GLY A 62 13.03 -4.56 -1.96
N ILE A 63 11.70 -4.42 -1.84
CA ILE A 63 10.99 -3.14 -1.95
C ILE A 63 10.30 -2.84 -0.63
N GLY A 64 10.38 -1.60 -0.16
CA GLY A 64 9.76 -1.19 1.10
C GLY A 64 8.27 -1.47 1.17
N VAL A 65 7.83 -2.07 2.28
CA VAL A 65 6.42 -2.40 2.52
C VAL A 65 5.66 -1.13 2.94
N CYS A 66 4.49 -0.90 2.34
CA CYS A 66 3.61 0.21 2.73
C CYS A 66 2.85 -0.14 4.01
N ARG A 67 2.57 0.88 4.80
CA ARG A 67 1.94 0.75 6.12
C ARG A 67 0.79 1.72 6.23
N SER A 68 -0.11 1.47 7.20
CA SER A 68 -1.18 2.39 7.54
C SER A 68 -0.62 3.80 7.74
N GLY A 69 -1.17 4.77 7.05
CA GLY A 69 -0.72 6.16 7.08
C GLY A 69 0.29 6.53 6.00
N ASP A 70 0.92 5.57 5.32
CA ASP A 70 1.79 5.85 4.18
C ASP A 70 0.93 6.34 3.01
N LYS A 71 1.45 7.30 2.25
CA LYS A 71 0.66 7.99 1.23
C LYS A 71 0.92 7.49 -0.17
N ALA A 72 -0.12 7.51 -1.00
CA ALA A 72 0.00 7.39 -2.44
C ALA A 72 0.35 8.75 -3.05
N ASN A 73 0.67 8.77 -4.34
CA ASN A 73 1.01 10.01 -5.06
C ASN A 73 -0.11 11.05 -5.01
N CYS A 74 -1.34 10.62 -4.83
CA CYS A 74 -2.50 11.50 -4.67
C CYS A 74 -2.64 12.05 -3.24
N LEU A 75 -1.70 11.73 -2.34
CA LEU A 75 -1.63 12.16 -0.94
C LEU A 75 -2.70 11.53 -0.04
N HIS A 76 -3.47 10.57 -0.52
CA HIS A 76 -4.36 9.78 0.33
C HIS A 76 -3.53 8.77 1.14
N PRO A 77 -3.67 8.73 2.48
CA PRO A 77 -3.01 7.70 3.29
C PRO A 77 -3.72 6.35 3.08
N ILE A 78 -2.93 5.27 3.05
CA ILE A 78 -3.48 3.93 2.93
C ILE A 78 -3.84 3.38 4.31
N SER A 79 -4.87 2.53 4.36
CA SER A 79 -5.19 1.74 5.54
C SER A 79 -4.27 0.52 5.63
N GLY A 80 -4.32 -0.19 6.74
CA GLY A 80 -3.47 -1.36 6.94
C GLY A 80 -4.09 -2.37 7.88
N SER A 81 -3.41 -3.53 8.00
CA SER A 81 -3.82 -4.62 8.86
C SER A 81 -3.87 -4.18 10.33
N SER A 82 -4.82 -4.75 11.09
CA SER A 82 -4.92 -4.52 12.53
C SER A 82 -3.97 -5.43 13.32
N ASN A 83 -3.38 -6.46 12.70
CA ASN A 83 -2.57 -7.45 13.42
C ASN A 83 -1.27 -7.87 12.72
N VAL A 84 -0.97 -7.35 11.53
CA VAL A 84 0.32 -7.53 10.86
C VAL A 84 0.95 -6.16 10.69
N ASN A 85 2.08 -5.91 11.34
CA ASN A 85 2.67 -4.58 11.45
C ASN A 85 4.08 -4.53 10.87
N ALA A 86 4.51 -3.32 10.48
CA ALA A 86 5.86 -3.05 10.00
C ALA A 86 6.35 -1.72 10.54
N GLY A 87 7.60 -1.70 10.88
CA GLY A 87 8.26 -0.48 11.40
C GLY A 87 8.61 0.56 10.36
#